data_27c7aea2735e2db537fa40b7234392ec
#
_entry.id   27c7aea2735e2db537fa40b7234392ec
#
_cell.length_a   1.000
_cell.length_b   1.000
_cell.length_c   1.000
_cell.angle_alpha   90.00
_cell.angle_beta   90.00
_cell.angle_gamma   90.00
#
_symmetry.space_group_name_H-M   'P 1'
#
loop_
_entity.id
_entity.type
_entity.pdbx_description
1 polymer ?
#
loop_
_entity_poly.entity_id
_entity_poly.type
_entity_poly.pdbx_seq_one_letter_code
_entity_poly.pdbx_strand_id
1 'polypeptide(L)'
;MLAEYIAGARLSDLSPAIVEHTKSFVLDTLGVAIYGASMPWCERLRATAEAMEAPGRAAVWCASARFSAPMAAMVNATAVHAFELDNIGPGGHSG
;
A
#
# COMPACT_ATOMS: atom_id res chain seq x y z
N MET A 1 23.74 4.77 8.82
CA MET A 1 23.38 3.35 9.04
C MET A 1 22.21 2.93 8.15
N LEU A 2 20.98 2.70 8.65
CA LEU A 2 19.87 2.23 7.80
C LEU A 2 19.52 3.21 6.68
N ALA A 3 19.41 4.49 7.00
CA ALA A 3 19.13 5.55 6.02
C ALA A 3 20.20 5.64 4.92
N GLU A 4 21.47 5.51 5.28
CA GLU A 4 22.59 5.51 4.34
C GLU A 4 22.56 4.26 3.45
N TYR A 5 22.24 3.09 4.03
CA TYR A 5 22.06 1.86 3.28
C TYR A 5 20.92 2.00 2.26
N ILE A 6 19.75 2.49 2.69
CA ILE A 6 18.60 2.68 1.81
C ILE A 6 18.91 3.69 0.70
N ALA A 7 19.53 4.81 1.03
CA ALA A 7 19.89 5.84 0.05
C ALA A 7 20.95 5.38 -0.96
N GLY A 8 21.82 4.46 -0.57
CA GLY A 8 22.87 3.90 -1.43
C GLY A 8 22.46 2.65 -2.21
N ALA A 9 21.37 1.98 -1.81
CA ALA A 9 20.95 0.72 -2.42
C ALA A 9 20.57 0.87 -3.89
N ARG A 10 21.00 -0.05 -4.72
CA ARG A 10 20.70 -0.11 -6.15
C ARG A 10 20.07 -1.46 -6.48
N LEU A 11 19.25 -1.50 -7.51
CA LEU A 11 18.64 -2.75 -7.97
C LEU A 11 19.70 -3.80 -8.35
N SER A 12 20.84 -3.37 -8.86
CA SER A 12 21.99 -4.24 -9.19
C SER A 12 22.60 -4.95 -7.99
N ASP A 13 22.37 -4.45 -6.77
CA ASP A 13 22.92 -5.01 -5.53
C ASP A 13 22.08 -6.17 -5.00
N LEU A 14 20.88 -6.36 -5.57
CA LEU A 14 19.94 -7.40 -5.19
C LEU A 14 20.10 -8.64 -6.08
N SER A 15 20.03 -9.81 -5.48
CA SER A 15 20.00 -11.03 -6.27
C SER A 15 18.70 -11.14 -7.08
N PRO A 16 18.72 -11.80 -8.25
CA PRO A 16 17.51 -12.04 -9.03
C PRO A 16 16.40 -12.71 -8.24
N ALA A 17 16.76 -13.63 -7.34
CA ALA A 17 15.80 -14.32 -6.48
C ALA A 17 15.06 -13.36 -5.54
N ILE A 18 15.77 -12.37 -4.95
CA ILE A 18 15.15 -11.34 -4.10
C ILE A 18 14.20 -10.48 -4.92
N VAL A 19 14.60 -10.07 -6.12
CA VAL A 19 13.78 -9.26 -7.01
C VAL A 19 12.48 -10.00 -7.37
N GLU A 20 12.54 -11.26 -7.78
CA GLU A 20 11.35 -12.04 -8.12
C GLU A 20 10.45 -12.30 -6.90
N HIS A 21 11.04 -12.55 -5.74
CA HIS A 21 10.28 -12.70 -4.50
C HIS A 21 9.55 -11.41 -4.10
N THR A 22 10.21 -10.27 -4.23
CA THR A 22 9.60 -8.96 -3.99
C THR A 22 8.45 -8.68 -4.95
N LYS A 23 8.59 -9.01 -6.24
CA LYS A 23 7.49 -8.89 -7.21
C LYS A 23 6.27 -9.71 -6.80
N SER A 24 6.48 -10.92 -6.29
CA SER A 24 5.40 -11.77 -5.78
C SER A 24 4.70 -11.14 -4.59
N PHE A 25 5.42 -10.53 -3.66
CA PHE A 25 4.82 -9.80 -2.53
C PHE A 25 4.02 -8.58 -2.98
N VAL A 26 4.53 -7.82 -3.95
CA VAL A 26 3.80 -6.68 -4.50
C VAL A 26 2.51 -7.14 -5.17
N LEU A 27 2.55 -8.21 -5.94
CA LEU A 27 1.38 -8.78 -6.60
C LEU A 27 0.34 -9.26 -5.58
N ASP A 28 0.78 -9.95 -4.54
CA ASP A 28 -0.08 -10.41 -3.44
C ASP A 28 -0.75 -9.22 -2.73
N THR A 29 0.04 -8.21 -2.36
CA THR A 29 -0.45 -6.97 -1.74
C THR A 29 -1.51 -6.28 -2.62
N LEU A 30 -1.29 -6.19 -3.92
CA LEU A 30 -2.28 -5.63 -4.84
C LEU A 30 -3.55 -6.48 -4.91
N GLY A 31 -3.43 -7.80 -4.88
CA GLY A 31 -4.57 -8.72 -4.86
C GLY A 31 -5.46 -8.52 -3.63
N VAL A 32 -4.86 -8.51 -2.44
CA VAL A 32 -5.62 -8.29 -1.19
C VAL A 32 -6.19 -6.87 -1.12
N ALA A 33 -5.48 -5.86 -1.64
CA ALA A 33 -5.95 -4.48 -1.68
C ALA A 33 -7.18 -4.31 -2.58
N ILE A 34 -7.20 -4.94 -3.76
CA ILE A 34 -8.34 -4.89 -4.68
C ILE A 34 -9.58 -5.47 -4.02
N TYR A 35 -9.45 -6.60 -3.36
CA TYR A 35 -10.53 -7.22 -2.61
C TYR A 35 -10.94 -6.37 -1.41
N GLY A 36 -9.99 -5.92 -0.61
CA GLY A 36 -10.23 -5.09 0.57
C GLY A 36 -10.88 -3.75 0.26
N ALA A 37 -10.56 -3.14 -0.88
CA ALA A 37 -11.14 -1.86 -1.30
C ALA A 37 -12.66 -1.91 -1.50
N SER A 38 -13.23 -3.09 -1.77
CA SER A 38 -14.69 -3.30 -1.92
C SER A 38 -15.43 -3.48 -0.59
N MET A 39 -14.71 -3.49 0.53
CA MET A 39 -15.33 -3.68 1.83
C MET A 39 -16.03 -2.41 2.32
N PRO A 40 -17.20 -2.55 3.00
CA PRO A 40 -17.99 -1.40 3.43
C PRO A 40 -17.23 -0.39 4.29
N TRP A 41 -16.28 -0.84 5.11
CA TRP A 41 -15.47 0.07 5.94
C TRP A 41 -14.43 0.82 5.12
N CYS A 42 -13.83 0.19 4.10
CA CYS A 42 -12.90 0.86 3.18
C CYS A 42 -13.64 1.88 2.31
N GLU A 43 -14.84 1.56 1.83
CA GLU A 43 -15.69 2.50 1.10
C GLU A 43 -16.09 3.71 1.96
N ARG A 44 -16.43 3.48 3.23
CA ARG A 44 -16.74 4.56 4.19
C ARG A 44 -15.54 5.45 4.46
N LEU A 45 -14.35 4.85 4.65
CA LEU A 45 -13.12 5.64 4.82
C LEU A 45 -12.86 6.51 3.60
N ARG A 46 -12.96 5.95 2.39
CA ARG A 46 -12.79 6.71 1.16
C ARG A 46 -13.78 7.86 1.04
N ALA A 47 -15.06 7.60 1.28
CA ALA A 47 -16.10 8.64 1.24
C ALA A 47 -15.86 9.74 2.28
N THR A 48 -15.36 9.38 3.46
CA THR A 48 -14.97 10.34 4.48
C THR A 48 -13.79 11.19 4.03
N ALA A 49 -12.78 10.57 3.42
CA ALA A 49 -11.63 11.28 2.87
C ALA A 49 -12.05 12.28 1.77
N GLU A 50 -12.96 11.89 0.88
CA GLU A 50 -13.53 12.77 -0.15
C GLU A 50 -14.27 13.97 0.44
N ALA A 51 -14.92 13.80 1.58
CA ALA A 51 -15.63 14.88 2.26
C ALA A 51 -14.71 15.82 3.06
N MET A 52 -13.53 15.34 3.47
CA MET A 52 -12.60 16.08 4.34
C MET A 52 -11.50 16.82 3.60
N GLU A 53 -11.13 16.39 2.42
CA GLU A 53 -10.00 16.93 1.67
C GLU A 53 -10.39 17.48 0.30
N ALA A 54 -9.67 18.49 -0.14
CA ALA A 54 -9.64 18.87 -1.54
C ALA A 54 -8.92 17.77 -2.37
N PRO A 55 -9.29 17.59 -3.65
CA PRO A 55 -8.62 16.61 -4.52
C PRO A 55 -7.12 16.84 -4.58
N GLY A 56 -6.35 15.76 -4.44
CA GLY A 56 -4.91 15.74 -4.56
C GLY A 56 -4.43 15.09 -5.87
N ARG A 57 -3.18 14.62 -5.89
CA ARG A 57 -2.56 14.00 -7.07
C ARG A 57 -2.31 12.50 -6.89
N ALA A 58 -2.34 12.00 -5.67
CA ALA A 58 -2.07 10.59 -5.37
C ALA A 58 -3.29 9.71 -5.65
N ALA A 59 -3.05 8.57 -6.29
CA ALA A 59 -4.08 7.63 -6.66
C ALA A 59 -4.52 6.76 -5.49
N VAL A 60 -5.80 6.44 -5.45
CA VAL A 60 -6.38 5.40 -4.61
C VAL A 60 -6.78 4.23 -5.49
N TRP A 61 -6.44 3.02 -5.06
CA TRP A 61 -6.75 1.81 -5.81
C TRP A 61 -8.27 1.57 -5.89
N CYS A 62 -8.70 1.07 -7.01
CA CYS A 62 -10.12 0.77 -7.29
C CYS A 62 -11.06 1.98 -7.21
N ALA A 63 -10.53 3.21 -7.34
CA ALA A 63 -11.31 4.43 -7.35
C ALA A 63 -10.71 5.45 -8.33
N SER A 64 -11.57 6.34 -8.85
CA SER A 64 -11.14 7.49 -9.65
C SER A 64 -10.68 8.67 -8.78
N ALA A 65 -11.01 8.63 -7.48
CA ALA A 65 -10.63 9.67 -6.52
C ALA A 65 -9.11 9.80 -6.39
N ARG A 66 -8.66 11.04 -6.17
CA ARG A 66 -7.26 11.36 -5.89
C ARG A 66 -7.18 12.25 -4.67
N PHE A 67 -6.22 11.96 -3.79
CA PHE A 67 -6.04 12.65 -2.53
C PHE A 67 -4.62 13.19 -2.37
N SER A 68 -4.37 13.86 -1.25
CA SER A 68 -3.00 14.09 -0.79
C SER A 68 -2.27 12.75 -0.63
N ALA A 69 -0.94 12.75 -0.71
CA ALA A 69 -0.17 11.50 -0.59
C ALA A 69 -0.40 10.79 0.76
N PRO A 70 -0.44 11.49 1.92
CA PRO A 70 -0.75 10.83 3.20
C PRO A 70 -2.15 10.21 3.24
N MET A 71 -3.16 10.89 2.72
CA MET A 71 -4.54 10.38 2.71
C MET A 71 -4.67 9.18 1.77
N ALA A 72 -4.10 9.24 0.58
CA ALA A 72 -4.09 8.12 -0.35
C ALA A 72 -3.36 6.90 0.24
N ALA A 73 -2.25 7.11 0.94
CA ALA A 73 -1.54 6.04 1.64
C ALA A 73 -2.41 5.40 2.72
N MET A 74 -3.11 6.20 3.53
CA MET A 74 -4.01 5.70 4.57
C MET A 74 -5.16 4.86 3.97
N VAL A 75 -5.83 5.35 2.92
CA VAL A 75 -6.94 4.64 2.27
C VAL A 75 -6.44 3.33 1.64
N ASN A 76 -5.32 3.37 0.93
CA ASN A 76 -4.74 2.18 0.32
C ASN A 76 -4.26 1.16 1.35
N ALA A 77 -3.58 1.59 2.41
CA ALA A 77 -3.12 0.71 3.49
C ALA A 77 -4.29 0.04 4.21
N THR A 78 -5.38 0.76 4.44
CA THR A 78 -6.59 0.18 5.04
C THR A 78 -7.18 -0.93 4.14
N ALA A 79 -7.15 -0.75 2.83
CA ALA A 79 -7.59 -1.80 1.90
C ALA A 79 -6.66 -3.03 1.91
N VAL A 80 -5.35 -2.83 2.00
CA VAL A 80 -4.37 -3.92 2.13
C VAL A 80 -4.62 -4.73 3.40
N HIS A 81 -4.82 -4.04 4.53
CA HIS A 81 -4.97 -4.68 5.84
C HIS A 81 -6.41 -5.09 6.19
N ALA A 82 -7.36 -4.93 5.27
CA ALA A 82 -8.79 -5.11 5.53
C ALA A 82 -9.17 -6.49 6.12
N PHE A 83 -8.39 -7.52 5.86
CA PHE A 83 -8.58 -8.90 6.33
C PHE A 83 -7.36 -9.49 7.02
N GLU A 84 -6.35 -8.69 7.33
CA GLU A 84 -5.09 -9.18 7.90
C GLU A 84 -4.44 -10.30 7.05
N LEU A 85 -4.58 -10.19 5.73
CA LEU A 85 -3.98 -11.12 4.75
C LEU A 85 -2.68 -10.58 4.14
N ASP A 86 -2.25 -9.41 4.57
CA ASP A 86 -0.99 -8.79 4.19
C ASP A 86 0.22 -9.51 4.79
N ASN A 87 1.37 -9.31 4.20
CA ASN A 87 2.60 -9.99 4.59
C ASN A 87 3.03 -9.63 6.02
N ILE A 88 3.46 -10.65 6.77
CA ILE A 88 3.97 -10.50 8.12
C ILE A 88 5.50 -10.51 8.08
N GLY A 89 6.11 -9.45 8.57
CA GLY A 89 7.56 -9.34 8.74
C GLY A 89 8.05 -9.91 10.08
N PRO A 90 9.37 -9.97 10.30
CA PRO A 90 9.96 -10.52 11.54
C PRO A 90 9.52 -9.82 12.83
N GLY A 91 8.92 -8.65 12.75
CA GLY A 91 8.42 -7.86 13.88
C GLY A 91 6.91 -7.84 14.03
N GLY A 92 6.16 -8.65 13.28
CA GLY A 92 4.71 -8.64 13.25
C GLY A 92 4.13 -8.09 11.93
N HIS A 93 2.87 -7.72 11.93
CA HIS A 93 2.22 -7.15 10.75
C HIS A 93 2.89 -5.86 10.31
N SER A 94 3.22 -5.78 9.03
CA SER A 94 3.82 -4.62 8.37
C SER A 94 2.85 -3.96 7.38
N GLY A 95 1.60 -3.83 7.84
CA GLY A 95 0.57 -3.14 7.07
C GLY A 95 0.77 -1.63 6.98
#